data_ccc973b055075996892ff39848388a04
#
_entry.id   ccc973b055075996892ff39848388a04
#
_cell.length_a   1.000
_cell.length_b   1.000
_cell.length_c   1.000
_cell.angle_alpha   90.00
_cell.angle_beta   90.00
_cell.angle_gamma   90.00
#
_symmetry.space_group_name_H-M   'P 1'
#
loop_
_entity.id
_entity.type
_entity.pdbx_description
1 polymer ?
#
loop_
_entity_poly.entity_id
_entity_poly.type
_entity_poly.pdbx_seq_one_letter_code
_entity_poly.pdbx_strand_id
1 'polypeptide(L)'
;MSSDLQLSLFDSNQSAAFQNDSIPANAKIPIPAGTYQNMEQIGEHCNRCHRCELGNSRTHAVIGRGNPQASILIVGEAPGQNEDETGLPFVGRSGQLLDKILESVELSTETDVFIANVIKCRPPNNRPPTAKEIEACKPYLL
;
A
#
# COMPACT_ATOMS: atom_id res chain seq x y z
N MET A 1 -32.89 -23.24 6.32
CA MET A 1 -32.42 -23.20 4.91
C MET A 1 -32.37 -21.81 4.33
N SER A 2 -33.41 -21.01 4.51
CA SER A 2 -33.42 -19.63 4.01
C SER A 2 -32.43 -18.69 4.71
N SER A 3 -32.09 -18.94 5.98
CA SER A 3 -31.13 -18.13 6.73
C SER A 3 -29.70 -18.29 6.24
N ASP A 4 -29.27 -19.50 5.87
CA ASP A 4 -27.92 -19.76 5.37
C ASP A 4 -27.73 -19.17 3.98
N LEU A 5 -28.76 -19.21 3.14
CA LEU A 5 -28.77 -18.56 1.84
C LEU A 5 -28.70 -17.04 1.95
N GLN A 6 -29.39 -16.46 2.94
CA GLN A 6 -29.34 -15.02 3.19
C GLN A 6 -27.97 -14.57 3.69
N LEU A 7 -27.36 -15.32 4.59
CA LEU A 7 -26.00 -15.05 5.07
C LEU A 7 -24.98 -15.11 3.94
N SER A 8 -25.09 -16.12 3.08
CA SER A 8 -24.23 -16.27 1.92
C SER A 8 -24.40 -15.12 0.92
N LEU A 9 -25.64 -14.65 0.72
CA LEU A 9 -25.92 -13.49 -0.13
C LEU A 9 -25.38 -12.18 0.45
N PHE A 10 -25.45 -12.02 1.77
CA PHE A 10 -24.88 -10.86 2.44
C PHE A 10 -23.36 -10.83 2.35
N ASP A 11 -22.70 -11.96 2.58
CA ASP A 11 -21.25 -12.08 2.47
C ASP A 11 -20.78 -11.82 1.03
N SER A 12 -21.51 -12.36 0.06
CA SER A 12 -21.22 -12.13 -1.36
C SER A 12 -21.41 -10.66 -1.74
N ASN A 13 -22.43 -10.01 -1.21
CA ASN A 13 -22.68 -8.60 -1.46
C ASN A 13 -21.65 -7.70 -0.83
N GLN A 14 -21.16 -8.01 0.37
CA GLN A 14 -20.10 -7.26 1.01
C GLN A 14 -18.78 -7.38 0.24
N SER A 15 -18.44 -8.59 -0.19
CA SER A 15 -17.28 -8.83 -1.04
C SER A 15 -17.41 -8.14 -2.39
N ALA A 16 -18.59 -8.22 -3.02
CA ALA A 16 -18.85 -7.59 -4.30
C ALA A 16 -18.84 -6.06 -4.20
N ALA A 17 -19.41 -5.50 -3.13
CA ALA A 17 -19.38 -4.06 -2.89
C ALA A 17 -17.95 -3.55 -2.73
N PHE A 18 -17.11 -4.26 -1.99
CA PHE A 18 -15.71 -3.91 -1.84
C PHE A 18 -14.94 -4.01 -3.17
N GLN A 19 -15.18 -5.06 -3.94
CA GLN A 19 -14.55 -5.26 -5.25
C GLN A 19 -15.01 -4.25 -6.29
N ASN A 20 -16.23 -3.75 -6.15
CA ASN A 20 -16.81 -2.77 -7.06
C ASN A 20 -16.56 -1.32 -6.62
N ASP A 21 -16.01 -1.11 -5.43
CA ASP A 21 -15.65 0.23 -5.00
C ASP A 21 -14.60 0.80 -5.96
N SER A 22 -15.07 1.66 -6.85
CA SER A 22 -14.18 2.35 -7.76
C SER A 22 -13.29 3.31 -6.98
N ILE A 23 -11.99 3.11 -7.07
CA ILE A 23 -11.03 4.06 -6.55
C ILE A 23 -11.26 5.38 -7.29
N PRO A 24 -11.51 6.49 -6.59
CA PRO A 24 -11.72 7.75 -7.30
C PRO A 24 -10.51 8.10 -8.15
N ALA A 25 -10.71 8.22 -9.45
CA ALA A 25 -9.65 8.62 -10.37
C ALA A 25 -9.20 10.07 -10.12
N ASN A 26 -10.09 10.89 -9.59
CA ASN A 26 -9.76 12.27 -9.23
C ASN A 26 -9.06 12.30 -7.86
N ALA A 27 -7.79 12.67 -7.86
CA ALA A 27 -6.98 12.73 -6.65
C ALA A 27 -7.47 13.74 -5.60
N LYS A 28 -8.35 14.65 -5.99
CA LYS A 28 -8.98 15.62 -5.07
C LYS A 28 -10.10 15.00 -4.25
N ILE A 29 -10.65 13.86 -4.70
CA ILE A 29 -11.67 13.14 -3.96
C ILE A 29 -10.97 12.25 -2.94
N PRO A 30 -11.16 12.48 -1.64
CA PRO A 30 -10.50 11.66 -0.63
C PRO A 30 -11.08 10.24 -0.60
N ILE A 31 -10.26 9.31 -0.18
CA ILE A 31 -10.72 7.96 0.13
C ILE A 31 -11.22 8.00 1.57
N PRO A 32 -12.49 7.65 1.84
CA PRO A 32 -13.02 7.71 3.20
C PRO A 32 -12.26 6.80 4.17
N ALA A 33 -12.12 7.25 5.42
CA ALA A 33 -11.58 6.42 6.47
C ALA A 33 -12.45 5.16 6.64
N GLY A 34 -11.81 4.03 6.90
CA GLY A 34 -12.51 2.76 7.07
C GLY A 34 -12.91 2.05 5.77
N THR A 35 -12.51 2.57 4.60
CA THR A 35 -12.73 1.91 3.31
C THR A 35 -12.04 0.55 3.25
N TYR A 36 -10.84 0.45 3.82
CA TYR A 36 -10.06 -0.79 3.85
C TYR A 36 -10.09 -1.40 5.24
N GLN A 37 -10.26 -2.71 5.30
CA GLN A 37 -10.31 -3.46 6.56
C GLN A 37 -9.01 -4.18 6.86
N ASN A 38 -8.15 -4.40 5.86
CA ASN A 38 -6.87 -5.07 6.02
C ASN A 38 -5.88 -4.65 4.93
N MET A 39 -4.62 -5.07 5.09
CA MET A 39 -3.55 -4.72 4.16
C MET A 39 -3.74 -5.34 2.77
N GLU A 40 -4.36 -6.50 2.69
CA GLU A 40 -4.65 -7.16 1.41
C GLU A 40 -5.59 -6.33 0.55
N GLN A 41 -6.63 -5.76 1.13
CA GLN A 41 -7.56 -4.87 0.43
C GLN A 41 -6.88 -3.60 -0.06
N ILE A 42 -6.01 -3.01 0.75
CA ILE A 42 -5.21 -1.86 0.33
C ILE A 42 -4.34 -2.25 -0.86
N GLY A 43 -3.70 -3.41 -0.80
CA GLY A 43 -2.85 -3.92 -1.87
C GLY A 43 -3.59 -4.09 -3.19
N GLU A 44 -4.77 -4.68 -3.17
CA GLU A 44 -5.60 -4.84 -4.35
C GLU A 44 -5.98 -3.50 -4.98
N HIS A 45 -6.41 -2.55 -4.18
CA HIS A 45 -6.79 -1.23 -4.66
C HIS A 45 -5.58 -0.47 -5.21
N CYS A 46 -4.45 -0.50 -4.52
CA CYS A 46 -3.23 0.18 -4.99
C CYS A 46 -2.74 -0.39 -6.32
N ASN A 47 -2.85 -1.69 -6.54
CA ASN A 47 -2.46 -2.33 -7.81
C ASN A 47 -3.40 -1.97 -8.98
N ARG A 48 -4.58 -1.44 -8.70
CA ARG A 48 -5.53 -0.94 -9.70
C ARG A 48 -5.65 0.58 -9.70
N CYS A 49 -4.90 1.26 -8.87
CA CYS A 49 -5.02 2.70 -8.66
C CYS A 49 -4.51 3.49 -9.86
N HIS A 50 -5.30 4.44 -10.34
CA HIS A 50 -4.95 5.40 -11.39
C HIS A 50 -5.20 6.84 -10.94
N ARG A 51 -5.06 7.12 -9.63
CA ARG A 51 -5.24 8.46 -9.08
C ARG A 51 -4.14 9.44 -9.52
N CYS A 52 -3.02 8.90 -9.98
CA CYS A 52 -1.93 9.66 -10.60
C CYS A 52 -1.35 8.83 -11.76
N GLU A 53 -0.47 9.46 -12.54
CA GLU A 53 0.11 8.85 -13.74
C GLU A 53 1.01 7.65 -13.44
N LEU A 54 1.52 7.51 -12.23
CA LEU A 54 2.37 6.39 -11.84
C LEU A 54 1.67 5.05 -11.97
N GLY A 55 0.35 5.03 -11.90
CA GLY A 55 -0.45 3.84 -12.14
C GLY A 55 -0.30 3.26 -13.54
N ASN A 56 0.16 4.03 -14.51
CA ASN A 56 0.34 3.58 -15.89
C ASN A 56 1.68 2.89 -16.13
N SER A 57 2.66 3.10 -15.26
CA SER A 57 4.03 2.61 -15.46
C SER A 57 4.52 1.64 -14.38
N ARG A 58 3.81 1.50 -13.28
CA ARG A 58 4.21 0.58 -12.22
C ARG A 58 4.06 -0.87 -12.65
N THR A 59 4.93 -1.74 -12.15
CA THR A 59 4.76 -3.20 -12.23
C THR A 59 3.92 -3.69 -11.07
N HIS A 60 4.29 -3.32 -9.85
CA HIS A 60 3.54 -3.61 -8.63
C HIS A 60 3.40 -2.37 -7.77
N ALA A 61 2.26 -2.20 -7.12
CA ALA A 61 2.17 -1.27 -6.01
C ALA A 61 2.91 -1.84 -4.79
N VAL A 62 3.60 -0.99 -4.06
CA VAL A 62 4.42 -1.37 -2.90
C VAL A 62 3.74 -0.82 -1.66
N ILE A 63 3.06 -1.70 -0.92
CA ILE A 63 2.20 -1.29 0.20
C ILE A 63 3.00 -1.17 1.49
N GLY A 64 3.78 -2.20 1.79
CA GLY A 64 4.57 -2.26 3.00
C GLY A 64 5.05 -3.66 3.30
N ARG A 65 5.86 -3.79 4.33
CA ARG A 65 6.31 -5.07 4.87
C ARG A 65 6.52 -4.99 6.37
N GLY A 66 6.47 -6.12 7.02
CA GLY A 66 6.63 -6.24 8.46
C GLY A 66 5.31 -6.52 9.15
N ASN A 67 5.19 -6.07 10.39
CA ASN A 67 4.00 -6.29 11.19
C ASN A 67 3.01 -5.13 11.07
N PRO A 68 1.84 -5.32 10.43
CA PRO A 68 0.84 -4.25 10.31
C PRO A 68 0.33 -3.72 11.65
N GLN A 69 0.51 -4.47 12.74
CA GLN A 69 0.09 -4.10 14.10
C GLN A 69 1.24 -3.54 14.94
N ALA A 70 2.41 -3.32 14.34
CA ALA A 70 3.57 -2.82 15.06
C ALA A 70 3.34 -1.40 15.58
N SER A 71 3.97 -1.08 16.71
CA SER A 71 3.92 0.26 17.29
C SER A 71 4.82 1.26 16.58
N ILE A 72 5.75 0.78 15.76
CA ILE A 72 6.70 1.60 15.00
C ILE A 72 6.38 1.49 13.53
N LEU A 73 6.10 2.63 12.91
CA LEU A 73 5.94 2.74 11.46
C LEU A 73 7.14 3.49 10.89
N ILE A 74 7.84 2.88 9.95
CA ILE A 74 8.95 3.50 9.23
C ILE A 74 8.45 3.89 7.85
N VAL A 75 8.57 5.16 7.50
CA VAL A 75 8.05 5.71 6.25
C VAL A 75 9.19 6.27 5.42
N GLY A 76 9.39 5.69 4.24
CA GLY A 76 10.27 6.23 3.21
C GLY A 76 9.50 7.05 2.18
N GLU A 77 10.17 7.47 1.13
CA GLU A 77 9.60 8.36 0.12
C GLU A 77 8.85 7.59 -0.96
N ALA A 78 9.54 6.73 -1.70
CA ALA A 78 8.99 6.09 -2.89
C ALA A 78 9.70 4.77 -3.20
N PRO A 79 9.00 3.83 -3.87
CA PRO A 79 9.62 2.61 -4.36
C PRO A 79 10.66 2.88 -5.45
N GLY A 80 11.75 2.12 -5.43
CA GLY A 80 12.70 2.05 -6.54
C GLY A 80 12.39 0.88 -7.47
N GLN A 81 13.34 0.56 -8.36
CA GLN A 81 13.16 -0.51 -9.35
C GLN A 81 12.97 -1.88 -8.69
N ASN A 82 13.79 -2.22 -7.71
CA ASN A 82 13.70 -3.52 -7.03
C ASN A 82 12.38 -3.67 -6.29
N GLU A 83 11.91 -2.60 -5.67
CA GLU A 83 10.64 -2.56 -4.96
C GLU A 83 9.46 -2.71 -5.92
N ASP A 84 9.51 -2.04 -7.07
CA ASP A 84 8.48 -2.16 -8.11
C ASP A 84 8.39 -3.58 -8.67
N GLU A 85 9.53 -4.24 -8.87
CA GLU A 85 9.59 -5.61 -9.38
C GLU A 85 9.08 -6.64 -8.37
N THR A 86 9.35 -6.44 -7.09
CA THR A 86 9.01 -7.41 -6.03
C THR A 86 7.70 -7.12 -5.30
N GLY A 87 7.24 -5.87 -5.33
CA GLY A 87 6.07 -5.43 -4.55
C GLY A 87 6.37 -5.18 -3.07
N LEU A 88 7.63 -5.23 -2.64
CA LEU A 88 8.04 -5.04 -1.25
C LEU A 88 8.89 -3.78 -1.09
N PRO A 89 8.69 -2.98 -0.02
CA PRO A 89 9.49 -1.79 0.21
C PRO A 89 10.87 -2.13 0.77
N PHE A 90 11.84 -1.27 0.49
CA PHE A 90 13.18 -1.35 1.06
C PHE A 90 13.86 -2.70 0.86
N VAL A 91 13.84 -3.22 -0.36
CA VAL A 91 14.51 -4.49 -0.71
C VAL A 91 15.80 -4.29 -1.50
N GLY A 92 16.09 -3.07 -1.95
CA GLY A 92 17.34 -2.73 -2.61
C GLY A 92 18.44 -2.39 -1.61
N ARG A 93 19.46 -1.67 -2.10
CA ARG A 93 20.65 -1.31 -1.29
C ARG A 93 20.30 -0.52 -0.02
N SER A 94 19.43 0.48 -0.15
CA SER A 94 18.97 1.29 0.99
C SER A 94 18.19 0.45 1.99
N GLY A 95 17.41 -0.50 1.50
CA GLY A 95 16.65 -1.41 2.35
C GLY A 95 17.55 -2.36 3.13
N GLN A 96 18.62 -2.84 2.53
CA GLN A 96 19.60 -3.68 3.23
C GLN A 96 20.30 -2.91 4.34
N LEU A 97 20.60 -1.63 4.10
CA LEU A 97 21.18 -0.77 5.12
C LEU A 97 20.18 -0.52 6.26
N LEU A 98 18.91 -0.28 5.95
CA LEU A 98 17.85 -0.12 6.94
C LEU A 98 17.73 -1.37 7.81
N ASP A 99 17.75 -2.54 7.20
CA ASP A 99 17.67 -3.82 7.94
C ASP A 99 18.84 -3.97 8.92
N LYS A 100 20.04 -3.60 8.50
CA LYS A 100 21.23 -3.61 9.38
C LYS A 100 21.13 -2.62 10.54
N ILE A 101 20.59 -1.42 10.27
CA ILE A 101 20.38 -0.41 11.32
C ILE A 101 19.36 -0.92 12.35
N LEU A 102 18.26 -1.47 11.91
CA LEU A 102 17.24 -2.02 12.80
C LEU A 102 17.78 -3.18 13.62
N GLU A 103 18.51 -4.09 12.98
CA GLU A 103 19.16 -5.21 13.66
C GLU A 103 20.15 -4.75 14.74
N SER A 104 20.90 -3.66 14.46
CA SER A 104 21.86 -3.11 15.41
C SER A 104 21.22 -2.58 16.69
N VAL A 105 19.96 -2.21 16.68
CA VAL A 105 19.18 -1.78 17.85
C VAL A 105 18.20 -2.83 18.32
N GLU A 106 18.38 -4.08 17.87
CA GLU A 106 17.59 -5.25 18.26
C GLU A 106 16.10 -5.15 17.90
N LEU A 107 15.79 -4.49 16.78
CA LEU A 107 14.44 -4.44 16.24
C LEU A 107 14.30 -5.42 15.07
N SER A 108 13.30 -6.28 15.14
CA SER A 108 12.97 -7.21 14.08
C SER A 108 12.15 -6.52 12.98
N THR A 109 12.54 -6.67 11.73
CA THR A 109 11.79 -6.15 10.58
C THR A 109 10.47 -6.90 10.37
N GLU A 110 10.29 -8.06 10.98
CA GLU A 110 9.10 -8.88 10.83
C GLU A 110 8.05 -8.61 11.91
N THR A 111 8.47 -8.28 13.13
CA THR A 111 7.58 -8.20 14.29
C THR A 111 7.51 -6.81 14.95
N ASP A 112 8.60 -6.05 14.93
CA ASP A 112 8.71 -4.81 15.71
C ASP A 112 8.34 -3.56 14.94
N VAL A 113 8.41 -3.62 13.62
CA VAL A 113 8.16 -2.46 12.75
C VAL A 113 7.24 -2.83 11.58
N PHE A 114 6.58 -1.83 11.03
CA PHE A 114 5.99 -1.88 9.70
C PHE A 114 6.66 -0.83 8.83
N ILE A 115 7.06 -1.18 7.63
CA ILE A 115 7.85 -0.34 6.73
C ILE A 115 7.02 -0.04 5.49
N ALA A 116 6.87 1.23 5.16
CA ALA A 116 6.10 1.69 4.02
C ALA A 116 6.75 2.92 3.37
N ASN A 117 6.15 3.42 2.31
CA ASN A 117 6.54 4.66 1.66
C ASN A 117 5.35 5.62 1.58
N VAL A 118 5.63 6.90 1.42
CA VAL A 118 4.59 7.91 1.22
C VAL A 118 3.79 7.60 -0.03
N ILE A 119 4.47 7.30 -1.15
CA ILE A 119 3.80 6.86 -2.37
C ILE A 119 4.02 5.36 -2.58
N LYS A 120 3.04 4.72 -3.23
CA LYS A 120 2.99 3.25 -3.39
C LYS A 120 3.49 2.76 -4.74
N CYS A 121 3.70 3.66 -5.70
CA CYS A 121 4.13 3.34 -7.06
C CYS A 121 5.47 4.01 -7.38
N ARG A 122 6.31 3.30 -8.13
CA ARG A 122 7.63 3.80 -8.52
C ARG A 122 7.51 4.97 -9.51
N PRO A 123 8.13 6.13 -9.23
CA PRO A 123 8.30 7.17 -10.23
C PRO A 123 9.27 6.74 -11.34
N PRO A 124 9.04 7.14 -12.61
CA PRO A 124 9.98 6.84 -13.69
C PRO A 124 11.40 7.30 -13.39
N ASN A 125 12.37 6.45 -13.71
CA ASN A 125 13.81 6.71 -13.47
C ASN A 125 14.16 7.02 -12.01
N ASN A 126 13.36 6.53 -11.07
CA ASN A 126 13.56 6.75 -9.63
C ASN A 126 13.64 8.23 -9.24
N ARG A 127 12.98 9.12 -10.01
CA ARG A 127 12.92 10.53 -9.64
C ARG A 127 12.15 10.75 -8.34
N PRO A 128 12.33 11.86 -7.63
CA PRO A 128 11.49 12.19 -6.49
C PRO A 128 10.01 12.32 -6.91
N PRO A 129 9.07 11.96 -6.04
CA PRO A 129 7.65 12.12 -6.33
C PRO A 129 7.27 13.60 -6.39
N THR A 130 6.28 13.91 -7.24
CA THR A 130 5.72 15.26 -7.31
C THR A 130 4.71 15.47 -6.18
N ALA A 131 4.41 16.75 -5.89
CA ALA A 131 3.40 17.09 -4.88
C ALA A 131 2.03 16.49 -5.23
N LYS A 132 1.67 16.44 -6.50
CA LYS A 132 0.41 15.83 -6.96
C LYS A 132 0.37 14.33 -6.71
N GLU A 133 1.49 13.64 -6.93
CA GLU A 133 1.60 12.21 -6.67
C GLU A 133 1.49 11.89 -5.19
N ILE A 134 2.15 12.69 -4.35
CA ILE A 134 2.06 12.55 -2.90
C ILE A 134 0.62 12.75 -2.43
N GLU A 135 -0.04 13.80 -2.89
CA GLU A 135 -1.43 14.11 -2.52
C GLU A 135 -2.38 12.99 -2.95
N ALA A 136 -2.21 12.47 -4.15
CA ALA A 136 -3.04 11.38 -4.67
C ALA A 136 -2.89 10.08 -3.88
N CYS A 137 -1.70 9.78 -3.40
CA CYS A 137 -1.36 8.52 -2.74
C CYS A 137 -1.48 8.56 -1.21
N LYS A 138 -1.44 9.74 -0.61
CA LYS A 138 -1.49 9.95 0.83
C LYS A 138 -2.63 9.21 1.55
N PRO A 139 -3.87 9.12 0.99
CA PRO A 139 -4.94 8.38 1.66
C PRO A 139 -4.62 6.92 1.97
N TYR A 140 -3.76 6.28 1.18
CA TYR A 140 -3.37 4.89 1.43
C TYR A 140 -2.42 4.75 2.63
N LEU A 141 -1.67 5.80 2.97
CA LEU A 141 -0.78 5.80 4.13
C LEU A 141 -1.56 6.03 5.43
N LEU A 142 -2.57 6.86 5.37
CA LEU A 142 -3.37 7.23 6.51
C LEU A 142 -4.55 6.28 6.70
#